data_7b6806e34317bbc6bc8280f735a05972
#
_entry.id   7b6806e34317bbc6bc8280f735a05972
#
_cell.length_a   1.000
_cell.length_b   1.000
_cell.length_c   1.000
_cell.angle_alpha   90.00
_cell.angle_beta   90.00
_cell.angle_gamma   90.00
#
_symmetry.space_group_name_H-M   'P 1'
#
loop_
_entity.id
_entity.type
_entity.pdbx_description
1 polymer ?
#
loop_
_entity_poly.entity_id
_entity_poly.type
_entity_poly.pdbx_seq_one_letter_code
_entity_poly.pdbx_strand_id
1 'polypeptide(L)'
;MKKIAVIGTGGTGYSVASELSMRGYEVWLGEAGGEEAVEDYAVLDKQMELTGAIRGTAVIHAVTTDLGAVLEGAELVICCTISNRDERVARAIAPHLMPGSNVLLSAGNLGSLIYYRVFQEFGLENVIVGETSGNLFSCRRAGEHTVFLGNRYKIKNAAAFPARNTKRLVEAFREVYELIPVSCILETAFNGPNLLSHISLTLVNAGAIENSKEPYYIFKQGICRTTMNLADGLWKEKKAVMDALGFPCIPSPSNSFRKYADPSVHEFDDFKNLAGPDSLTQRYITEDIPILGCLFLSVAKAVGVETPLYAAMVKLAEAVNQTNYYEQGRTTENRGIQIPQYFQQAE
;
A
#
# COMPACT_ATOMS: atom_id res chain seq x y z
N MET A 1 26.26 0.01 12.05
CA MET A 1 24.87 0.42 11.75
C MET A 1 24.17 -0.76 11.11
N LYS A 2 22.88 -0.97 11.39
CA LYS A 2 22.11 -2.04 10.75
C LYS A 2 21.76 -1.61 9.33
N LYS A 3 22.10 -2.44 8.34
CA LYS A 3 21.74 -2.21 6.94
C LYS A 3 20.26 -2.53 6.72
N ILE A 4 19.55 -1.62 6.07
CA ILE A 4 18.15 -1.80 5.66
C ILE A 4 18.05 -1.63 4.15
N ALA A 5 17.48 -2.63 3.48
CA ALA A 5 17.17 -2.55 2.06
C ALA A 5 15.74 -1.99 1.87
N VAL A 6 15.60 -1.02 0.97
CA VAL A 6 14.30 -0.50 0.53
C VAL A 6 14.18 -0.76 -0.97
N ILE A 7 13.07 -1.33 -1.41
CA ILE A 7 12.84 -1.68 -2.82
C ILE A 7 11.72 -0.82 -3.40
N GLY A 8 12.03 -0.13 -4.49
CA GLY A 8 11.12 0.78 -5.20
C GLY A 8 11.48 2.24 -4.99
N THR A 9 11.78 2.96 -6.07
CA THR A 9 12.22 4.37 -6.11
C THR A 9 11.07 5.37 -6.30
N GLY A 10 9.83 4.94 -6.04
CA GLY A 10 8.66 5.80 -5.99
C GLY A 10 8.61 6.69 -4.75
N GLY A 11 7.56 7.50 -4.63
CA GLY A 11 7.38 8.42 -3.49
C GLY A 11 7.48 7.72 -2.13
N THR A 12 6.86 6.53 -1.96
CA THR A 12 6.90 5.78 -0.70
C THR A 12 8.31 5.25 -0.40
N GLY A 13 9.00 4.70 -1.40
CA GLY A 13 10.37 4.18 -1.20
C GLY A 13 11.35 5.27 -0.81
N TYR A 14 11.34 6.39 -1.50
CA TYR A 14 12.18 7.54 -1.11
C TYR A 14 11.79 8.11 0.26
N SER A 15 10.49 8.15 0.61
CA SER A 15 10.06 8.59 1.95
C SER A 15 10.60 7.69 3.06
N VAL A 16 10.49 6.36 2.86
CA VAL A 16 11.01 5.35 3.80
C VAL A 16 12.53 5.45 3.90
N ALA A 17 13.22 5.45 2.75
CA ALA A 17 14.68 5.47 2.71
C ALA A 17 15.24 6.75 3.36
N SER A 18 14.65 7.91 3.04
CA SER A 18 15.07 9.19 3.59
C SER A 18 14.83 9.29 5.10
N GLU A 19 13.63 8.92 5.56
CA GLU A 19 13.30 8.97 6.99
C GLU A 19 14.21 8.07 7.81
N LEU A 20 14.46 6.84 7.33
CA LEU A 20 15.36 5.91 8.01
C LEU A 20 16.82 6.41 7.99
N SER A 21 17.29 7.00 6.88
CA SER A 21 18.62 7.62 6.80
C SER A 21 18.78 8.76 7.79
N MET A 22 17.77 9.63 7.93
CA MET A 22 17.76 10.72 8.94
C MET A 22 17.79 10.18 10.38
N ARG A 23 17.29 8.97 10.61
CA ARG A 23 17.36 8.27 11.92
C ARG A 23 18.70 7.55 12.15
N GLY A 24 19.63 7.61 11.18
CA GLY A 24 20.97 7.04 11.30
C GLY A 24 21.10 5.57 10.88
N TYR A 25 20.12 5.01 10.15
CA TYR A 25 20.28 3.68 9.55
C TYR A 25 21.12 3.76 8.27
N GLU A 26 21.83 2.67 7.96
CA GLU A 26 22.48 2.50 6.67
C GLU A 26 21.44 1.98 5.66
N VAL A 27 20.91 2.88 4.83
CA VAL A 27 19.81 2.55 3.91
C VAL A 27 20.30 2.40 2.49
N TRP A 28 19.97 1.27 1.89
CA TRP A 28 20.19 0.98 0.49
C TRP A 28 18.85 0.95 -0.24
N LEU A 29 18.66 1.85 -1.20
CA LEU A 29 17.43 1.95 -2.00
C LEU A 29 17.68 1.33 -3.37
N GLY A 30 16.88 0.31 -3.69
CA GLY A 30 16.97 -0.44 -4.94
C GLY A 30 15.75 -0.23 -5.85
N GLU A 31 15.97 -0.12 -7.17
CA GLU A 31 14.91 -0.17 -8.17
C GLU A 31 14.80 -1.57 -8.76
N ALA A 32 13.62 -2.19 -8.62
CA ALA A 32 13.32 -3.53 -9.12
C ALA A 32 12.48 -3.53 -10.42
N GLY A 33 12.12 -2.37 -10.92
CA GLY A 33 11.28 -2.21 -12.11
C GLY A 33 12.00 -2.38 -13.45
N GLY A 34 13.36 -2.52 -13.44
CA GLY A 34 14.18 -2.56 -14.63
C GLY A 34 14.36 -1.17 -15.28
N GLU A 35 14.92 -1.14 -16.49
CA GLU A 35 15.23 0.11 -17.21
C GLU A 35 13.99 0.98 -17.46
N GLU A 36 12.84 0.38 -17.74
CA GLU A 36 11.58 1.10 -17.95
C GLU A 36 11.12 1.91 -16.72
N ALA A 37 11.45 1.45 -15.51
CA ALA A 37 11.11 2.18 -14.29
C ALA A 37 12.08 3.35 -14.01
N VAL A 38 13.28 3.29 -14.59
CA VAL A 38 14.30 4.36 -14.48
C VAL A 38 13.98 5.51 -15.44
N GLU A 39 13.34 5.26 -16.58
CA GLU A 39 12.93 6.30 -17.52
C GLU A 39 11.89 7.25 -16.91
N ASP A 40 10.97 6.74 -16.07
CA ASP A 40 9.99 7.56 -15.35
C ASP A 40 10.60 8.39 -14.20
N TYR A 41 11.82 8.03 -13.73
CA TYR A 41 12.51 8.66 -12.60
C TYR A 41 14.00 8.85 -12.98
N ALA A 42 14.26 9.77 -13.87
CA ALA A 42 15.54 9.95 -14.57
C ALA A 42 16.79 10.14 -13.68
N VAL A 43 16.65 10.26 -12.36
CA VAL A 43 17.78 10.40 -11.43
C VAL A 43 17.62 9.52 -10.21
N LEU A 44 18.51 8.53 -10.08
CA LEU A 44 18.72 7.80 -8.85
C LEU A 44 19.58 8.65 -7.91
N ASP A 45 18.97 9.57 -7.18
CA ASP A 45 19.70 10.47 -6.30
C ASP A 45 19.74 9.98 -4.85
N LYS A 46 20.87 10.19 -4.23
CA LYS A 46 21.09 9.89 -2.82
C LYS A 46 20.61 11.01 -1.90
N GLN A 47 20.58 12.24 -2.39
CA GLN A 47 20.20 13.41 -1.59
C GLN A 47 18.74 13.78 -1.86
N MET A 48 17.91 13.72 -0.82
CA MET A 48 16.49 14.01 -0.91
C MET A 48 16.09 15.07 0.11
N GLU A 49 15.33 16.06 -0.34
CA GLU A 49 14.64 17.01 0.51
C GLU A 49 13.25 16.46 0.88
N LEU A 50 12.94 16.44 2.17
CA LEU A 50 11.63 16.09 2.69
C LEU A 50 10.90 17.36 3.09
N THR A 51 9.65 17.46 2.66
CA THR A 51 8.75 18.57 2.97
C THR A 51 7.41 18.06 3.50
N GLY A 52 6.61 18.93 4.13
CA GLY A 52 5.34 18.54 4.75
C GLY A 52 5.51 18.05 6.19
N ALA A 53 4.90 16.94 6.55
CA ALA A 53 4.84 16.40 7.91
C ALA A 53 6.20 15.99 8.51
N ILE A 54 7.18 15.69 7.68
CA ILE A 54 8.59 15.54 8.07
C ILE A 54 9.39 16.46 7.16
N ARG A 55 10.32 17.22 7.72
CA ARG A 55 11.13 18.19 7.00
C ARG A 55 12.61 17.98 7.27
N GLY A 56 13.42 18.12 6.23
CA GLY A 56 14.86 18.03 6.33
C GLY A 56 15.48 17.47 5.05
N THR A 57 16.81 17.37 5.06
CA THR A 57 17.56 16.75 3.98
C THR A 57 18.09 15.41 4.43
N ALA A 58 17.86 14.36 3.65
CA ALA A 58 18.40 13.04 3.86
C ALA A 58 19.50 12.75 2.84
N VAL A 59 20.50 12.00 3.27
CA VAL A 59 21.50 11.40 2.39
C VAL A 59 21.37 9.88 2.52
N ILE A 60 20.82 9.24 1.50
CA ILE A 60 20.65 7.80 1.43
C ILE A 60 22.03 7.19 1.14
N HIS A 61 22.41 6.10 1.82
CA HIS A 61 23.74 5.50 1.67
C HIS A 61 24.02 5.09 0.23
N ALA A 62 23.10 4.38 -0.41
CA ALA A 62 23.19 4.02 -1.83
C ALA A 62 21.79 4.01 -2.47
N VAL A 63 21.74 4.40 -3.75
CA VAL A 63 20.58 4.26 -4.63
C VAL A 63 21.06 3.64 -5.93
N THR A 64 20.53 2.47 -6.30
CA THR A 64 21.05 1.68 -7.43
C THR A 64 20.02 0.70 -7.98
N THR A 65 20.24 0.21 -9.20
CA THR A 65 19.53 -0.91 -9.82
C THR A 65 20.17 -2.27 -9.54
N ASP A 66 21.37 -2.30 -8.93
CA ASP A 66 22.04 -3.54 -8.50
C ASP A 66 21.39 -4.09 -7.23
N LEU A 67 20.39 -4.95 -7.39
CA LEU A 67 19.66 -5.58 -6.29
C LEU A 67 20.54 -6.51 -5.45
N GLY A 68 21.60 -7.08 -6.03
CA GLY A 68 22.59 -7.87 -5.29
C GLY A 68 23.26 -7.01 -4.23
N ALA A 69 23.82 -5.86 -4.63
CA ALA A 69 24.44 -4.91 -3.71
C ALA A 69 23.44 -4.36 -2.67
N VAL A 70 22.18 -4.11 -3.06
CA VAL A 70 21.14 -3.62 -2.14
C VAL A 70 20.85 -4.64 -1.04
N LEU A 71 20.72 -5.92 -1.40
CA LEU A 71 20.23 -6.98 -0.50
C LEU A 71 21.34 -7.70 0.26
N GLU A 72 22.58 -7.65 -0.22
CA GLU A 72 23.72 -8.23 0.49
C GLU A 72 23.83 -7.70 1.91
N GLY A 73 23.79 -8.58 2.90
CA GLY A 73 23.87 -8.23 4.33
C GLY A 73 22.63 -7.55 4.92
N ALA A 74 21.54 -7.38 4.17
CA ALA A 74 20.31 -6.79 4.66
C ALA A 74 19.37 -7.85 5.26
N GLU A 75 19.19 -7.81 6.59
CA GLU A 75 18.21 -8.65 7.28
C GLU A 75 16.78 -8.13 7.16
N LEU A 76 16.62 -6.81 7.00
CA LEU A 76 15.35 -6.13 6.85
C LEU A 76 15.22 -5.56 5.44
N VAL A 77 14.16 -5.95 4.76
CA VAL A 77 13.82 -5.50 3.41
C VAL A 77 12.43 -4.88 3.44
N ILE A 78 12.29 -3.66 2.94
CA ILE A 78 11.00 -2.96 2.86
C ILE A 78 10.67 -2.72 1.39
N CYS A 79 9.61 -3.37 0.89
CA CYS A 79 9.14 -3.20 -0.48
C CYS A 79 8.07 -2.11 -0.55
N CYS A 80 8.31 -1.11 -1.39
CA CYS A 80 7.48 0.08 -1.59
C CYS A 80 7.05 0.21 -3.06
N THR A 81 6.71 -0.90 -3.67
CA THR A 81 6.30 -0.99 -5.08
C THR A 81 4.78 -1.04 -5.21
N ILE A 82 4.27 -0.77 -6.41
CA ILE A 82 2.84 -0.91 -6.71
C ILE A 82 2.45 -2.39 -6.78
N SER A 83 1.26 -2.71 -6.28
CA SER A 83 0.83 -4.10 -6.06
C SER A 83 0.64 -4.93 -7.34
N ASN A 84 0.46 -4.30 -8.50
CA ASN A 84 0.39 -5.00 -9.78
C ASN A 84 1.77 -5.54 -10.26
N ARG A 85 2.87 -5.12 -9.62
CA ARG A 85 4.23 -5.58 -9.91
C ARG A 85 4.75 -6.62 -8.90
N ASP A 86 3.94 -7.07 -7.94
CA ASP A 86 4.38 -7.92 -6.83
C ASP A 86 5.15 -9.16 -7.27
N GLU A 87 4.66 -9.92 -8.24
CA GLU A 87 5.35 -11.14 -8.71
C GLU A 87 6.68 -10.81 -9.38
N ARG A 88 6.72 -9.77 -10.23
CA ARG A 88 7.95 -9.33 -10.89
C ARG A 88 9.02 -8.91 -9.86
N VAL A 89 8.62 -8.11 -8.87
CA VAL A 89 9.53 -7.66 -7.82
C VAL A 89 9.99 -8.82 -6.96
N ALA A 90 9.07 -9.71 -6.55
CA ALA A 90 9.42 -10.90 -5.77
C ALA A 90 10.47 -11.77 -6.50
N ARG A 91 10.29 -12.02 -7.80
CA ARG A 91 11.24 -12.77 -8.62
C ARG A 91 12.58 -12.05 -8.78
N ALA A 92 12.58 -10.72 -8.87
CA ALA A 92 13.80 -9.93 -9.00
C ALA A 92 14.65 -9.95 -7.72
N ILE A 93 14.02 -9.89 -6.54
CA ILE A 93 14.74 -9.86 -5.27
C ILE A 93 15.10 -11.26 -4.74
N ALA A 94 14.33 -12.30 -5.08
CA ALA A 94 14.50 -13.64 -4.52
C ALA A 94 15.92 -14.21 -4.64
N PRO A 95 16.64 -14.08 -5.79
CA PRO A 95 18.01 -14.60 -5.92
C PRO A 95 19.03 -13.96 -4.97
N HIS A 96 18.71 -12.80 -4.41
CA HIS A 96 19.64 -11.99 -3.62
C HIS A 96 19.28 -11.95 -2.13
N LEU A 97 18.13 -12.52 -1.73
CA LEU A 97 17.72 -12.56 -0.33
C LEU A 97 18.60 -13.51 0.48
N MET A 98 18.97 -13.06 1.67
CA MET A 98 19.72 -13.89 2.61
C MET A 98 18.77 -14.82 3.39
N PRO A 99 19.22 -16.02 3.76
CA PRO A 99 18.46 -16.86 4.70
C PRO A 99 18.17 -16.10 6.00
N GLY A 100 16.88 -16.08 6.41
CA GLY A 100 16.44 -15.36 7.59
C GLY A 100 16.05 -13.91 7.39
N SER A 101 16.14 -13.38 6.16
CA SER A 101 15.64 -12.04 5.83
C SER A 101 14.15 -11.89 6.15
N ASN A 102 13.78 -10.69 6.58
CA ASN A 102 12.40 -10.30 6.85
C ASN A 102 11.97 -9.24 5.83
N VAL A 103 10.98 -9.56 5.02
CA VAL A 103 10.46 -8.72 3.95
C VAL A 103 9.12 -8.13 4.36
N LEU A 104 9.02 -6.80 4.38
CA LEU A 104 7.79 -6.06 4.70
C LEU A 104 7.29 -5.31 3.48
N LEU A 105 6.08 -5.60 3.04
CA LEU A 105 5.41 -4.87 1.97
C LEU A 105 4.65 -3.67 2.55
N SER A 106 4.96 -2.47 2.08
CA SER A 106 4.20 -1.27 2.43
C SER A 106 2.92 -1.22 1.59
N ALA A 107 1.76 -1.48 2.23
CA ALA A 107 0.46 -1.70 1.60
C ALA A 107 0.44 -2.93 0.66
N GLY A 108 0.70 -4.10 1.21
CA GLY A 108 0.84 -5.32 0.40
C GLY A 108 -0.43 -5.79 -0.33
N ASN A 109 -1.62 -5.51 0.20
CA ASN A 109 -2.90 -5.86 -0.45
C ASN A 109 -2.96 -7.34 -0.91
N LEU A 110 -2.56 -8.26 -0.04
CA LEU A 110 -2.36 -9.70 -0.31
C LEU A 110 -1.08 -10.01 -1.14
N GLY A 111 -0.20 -9.06 -1.32
CA GLY A 111 1.08 -9.26 -2.02
C GLY A 111 1.98 -10.28 -1.33
N SER A 112 1.96 -10.32 0.01
CA SER A 112 2.77 -11.28 0.79
C SER A 112 2.51 -12.74 0.41
N LEU A 113 1.30 -13.10 -0.01
CA LEU A 113 1.00 -14.43 -0.55
C LEU A 113 1.75 -14.69 -1.86
N ILE A 114 1.84 -13.69 -2.74
CA ILE A 114 2.52 -13.78 -4.03
C ILE A 114 4.03 -13.93 -3.79
N TYR A 115 4.60 -13.04 -2.96
CA TYR A 115 6.01 -13.09 -2.57
C TYR A 115 6.36 -14.42 -1.92
N TYR A 116 5.55 -14.91 -0.98
CA TYR A 116 5.76 -16.20 -0.34
C TYR A 116 5.85 -17.34 -1.36
N ARG A 117 4.90 -17.41 -2.32
CA ARG A 117 4.90 -18.46 -3.35
C ARG A 117 6.17 -18.40 -4.20
N VAL A 118 6.56 -17.20 -4.64
CA VAL A 118 7.81 -17.01 -5.38
C VAL A 118 9.01 -17.44 -4.53
N PHE A 119 9.07 -17.08 -3.25
CA PHE A 119 10.18 -17.46 -2.39
C PHE A 119 10.27 -18.97 -2.19
N GLN A 120 9.11 -19.69 -2.14
CA GLN A 120 9.12 -21.15 -2.10
C GLN A 120 9.68 -21.75 -3.41
N GLU A 121 9.36 -21.19 -4.58
CA GLU A 121 9.94 -21.62 -5.87
C GLU A 121 11.48 -21.47 -5.90
N PHE A 122 12.03 -20.49 -5.19
CA PHE A 122 13.47 -20.27 -5.04
C PHE A 122 14.11 -21.00 -3.84
N GLY A 123 13.35 -21.83 -3.11
CA GLY A 123 13.86 -22.57 -1.93
C GLY A 123 14.16 -21.70 -0.72
N LEU A 124 13.56 -20.53 -0.60
CA LEU A 124 13.77 -19.55 0.48
C LEU A 124 12.85 -19.81 1.70
N GLU A 125 12.88 -21.01 2.26
CA GLU A 125 11.96 -21.43 3.33
C GLU A 125 12.10 -20.61 4.63
N ASN A 126 13.27 -20.04 4.90
CA ASN A 126 13.56 -19.28 6.12
C ASN A 126 13.34 -17.76 5.97
N VAL A 127 12.92 -17.27 4.81
CA VAL A 127 12.57 -15.87 4.59
C VAL A 127 11.14 -15.64 5.07
N ILE A 128 10.95 -14.62 5.90
CA ILE A 128 9.62 -14.20 6.36
C ILE A 128 9.15 -13.04 5.49
N VAL A 129 7.92 -13.12 4.99
CA VAL A 129 7.28 -12.02 4.28
C VAL A 129 5.95 -11.66 4.92
N GLY A 130 5.66 -10.37 4.99
CA GLY A 130 4.39 -9.85 5.46
C GLY A 130 4.12 -8.45 4.94
N GLU A 131 3.02 -7.87 5.37
CA GLU A 131 2.52 -6.62 4.84
C GLU A 131 1.86 -5.75 5.90
N THR A 132 1.85 -4.44 5.64
CA THR A 132 1.14 -3.47 6.47
C THR A 132 -0.25 -3.16 5.91
N SER A 133 -1.16 -2.78 6.81
CA SER A 133 -2.47 -2.24 6.47
C SER A 133 -2.31 -0.81 5.94
N GLY A 134 -2.20 -0.66 4.63
CA GLY A 134 -1.91 0.59 3.94
C GLY A 134 -0.44 1.04 4.04
N ASN A 135 -0.11 2.11 3.34
CA ASN A 135 1.26 2.63 3.25
C ASN A 135 1.80 3.15 4.58
N LEU A 136 3.12 3.08 4.75
CA LEU A 136 3.85 3.68 5.89
C LEU A 136 3.80 5.21 5.85
N PHE A 137 3.72 5.78 4.67
CA PHE A 137 3.60 7.22 4.44
C PHE A 137 2.50 7.54 3.45
N SER A 138 1.82 8.68 3.66
CA SER A 138 1.07 9.35 2.60
C SER A 138 2.02 10.38 1.98
N CYS A 139 2.44 10.17 0.75
CA CYS A 139 3.49 10.98 0.14
C CYS A 139 3.34 11.10 -1.38
N ARG A 140 4.05 12.07 -1.96
CA ARG A 140 4.23 12.27 -3.40
C ARG A 140 5.67 12.72 -3.71
N ARG A 141 6.16 12.32 -4.87
CA ARG A 141 7.31 13.02 -5.47
C ARG A 141 6.86 14.44 -5.84
N ALA A 142 7.55 15.44 -5.33
CA ALA A 142 7.26 16.86 -5.57
C ALA A 142 8.32 17.53 -6.46
N GLY A 143 9.23 16.74 -6.98
CA GLY A 143 10.33 17.13 -7.85
C GLY A 143 11.35 16.02 -7.93
N GLU A 144 12.43 16.26 -8.65
CA GLU A 144 13.52 15.31 -8.87
C GLU A 144 14.17 14.88 -7.55
N HIS A 145 14.43 15.86 -6.66
CA HIS A 145 15.11 15.66 -5.39
C HIS A 145 14.22 15.93 -4.17
N THR A 146 12.89 15.97 -4.36
CA THR A 146 11.97 16.36 -3.30
C THR A 146 10.84 15.36 -3.13
N VAL A 147 10.56 14.98 -1.90
CA VAL A 147 9.38 14.19 -1.51
C VAL A 147 8.54 15.01 -0.54
N PHE A 148 7.26 15.19 -0.88
CA PHE A 148 6.27 15.78 0.02
C PHE A 148 5.60 14.67 0.83
N LEU A 149 5.65 14.79 2.16
CA LEU A 149 5.00 13.87 3.10
C LEU A 149 3.75 14.52 3.67
N GLY A 150 2.59 13.96 3.31
CA GLY A 150 1.32 14.38 3.89
C GLY A 150 1.11 13.82 5.29
N ASN A 151 1.61 12.60 5.57
CA ASN A 151 1.56 12.01 6.89
C ASN A 151 2.59 10.87 7.04
N ARG A 152 3.08 10.68 8.26
CA ARG A 152 3.81 9.50 8.71
C ARG A 152 2.93 8.71 9.68
N TYR A 153 2.63 7.49 9.33
CA TYR A 153 1.86 6.61 10.22
C TYR A 153 2.82 5.93 11.21
N LYS A 154 2.79 6.37 12.45
CA LYS A 154 3.68 5.86 13.53
C LYS A 154 3.41 4.40 13.85
N ILE A 155 2.13 4.01 13.83
CA ILE A 155 1.66 2.66 14.17
C ILE A 155 0.94 2.08 12.96
N LYS A 156 1.23 0.82 12.62
CA LYS A 156 0.60 0.09 11.54
C LYS A 156 0.22 -1.33 11.96
N ASN A 157 -0.97 -1.74 11.60
CA ASN A 157 -1.32 -3.15 11.65
C ASN A 157 -0.51 -3.92 10.60
N ALA A 158 -0.02 -5.09 10.96
CA ALA A 158 0.77 -5.94 10.08
C ALA A 158 0.46 -7.42 10.29
N ALA A 159 0.57 -8.18 9.21
CA ALA A 159 0.53 -9.64 9.27
C ALA A 159 1.54 -10.23 8.30
N ALA A 160 2.04 -11.42 8.63
CA ALA A 160 2.87 -12.22 7.73
C ALA A 160 2.03 -13.27 6.98
N PHE A 161 2.59 -13.78 5.92
CA PHE A 161 2.10 -15.01 5.32
C PHE A 161 3.21 -16.08 5.31
N PRO A 162 2.99 -17.29 5.85
CA PRO A 162 1.81 -17.71 6.66
C PRO A 162 1.68 -16.95 7.97
N ALA A 163 0.45 -16.82 8.50
CA ALA A 163 0.12 -15.97 9.65
C ALA A 163 0.89 -16.33 10.93
N ARG A 164 1.31 -17.60 11.12
CA ARG A 164 2.17 -18.03 12.23
C ARG A 164 3.49 -17.24 12.35
N ASN A 165 3.94 -16.61 11.27
CA ASN A 165 5.17 -15.81 11.25
C ASN A 165 4.94 -14.35 11.66
N THR A 166 3.70 -13.90 11.90
CA THR A 166 3.37 -12.49 12.17
C THR A 166 4.13 -11.93 13.36
N LYS A 167 4.19 -12.67 14.48
CA LYS A 167 4.93 -12.22 15.67
C LYS A 167 6.42 -12.03 15.41
N ARG A 168 7.02 -12.94 14.63
CA ARG A 168 8.45 -12.84 14.27
C ARG A 168 8.73 -11.65 13.35
N LEU A 169 7.84 -11.40 12.38
CA LEU A 169 7.94 -10.23 11.50
C LEU A 169 7.88 -8.93 12.32
N VAL A 170 6.86 -8.80 13.18
CA VAL A 170 6.67 -7.60 14.02
C VAL A 170 7.89 -7.37 14.92
N GLU A 171 8.42 -8.41 15.53
CA GLU A 171 9.62 -8.32 16.38
C GLU A 171 10.87 -7.93 15.57
N ALA A 172 11.03 -8.42 14.34
CA ALA A 172 12.16 -8.05 13.50
C ALA A 172 12.18 -6.55 13.16
N PHE A 173 11.00 -5.94 12.98
CA PHE A 173 10.86 -4.51 12.63
C PHE A 173 10.68 -3.57 13.82
N ARG A 174 10.63 -4.05 15.07
CA ARG A 174 10.28 -3.26 16.26
C ARG A 174 11.12 -1.98 16.48
N GLU A 175 12.40 -1.99 16.07
CA GLU A 175 13.29 -0.82 16.18
C GLU A 175 13.06 0.19 15.04
N VAL A 176 12.46 -0.25 13.95
CA VAL A 176 12.24 0.52 12.72
C VAL A 176 10.85 1.13 12.72
N TYR A 177 9.82 0.31 12.93
CA TYR A 177 8.41 0.70 12.93
C TYR A 177 7.63 0.01 14.04
N GLU A 178 6.68 0.72 14.64
CA GLU A 178 5.71 0.14 15.58
C GLU A 178 4.62 -0.60 14.79
N LEU A 179 4.74 -1.92 14.73
CA LEU A 179 3.79 -2.80 14.05
C LEU A 179 2.91 -3.51 15.07
N ILE A 180 1.59 -3.48 14.86
CA ILE A 180 0.60 -4.21 15.66
C ILE A 180 0.25 -5.50 14.91
N PRO A 181 0.48 -6.67 15.49
CA PRO A 181 0.13 -7.93 14.86
C PRO A 181 -1.38 -8.08 14.75
N VAL A 182 -1.87 -8.45 13.56
CA VAL A 182 -3.26 -8.83 13.30
C VAL A 182 -3.33 -10.28 12.82
N SER A 183 -4.54 -10.84 12.69
CA SER A 183 -4.74 -12.27 12.49
C SER A 183 -4.17 -12.80 11.17
N CYS A 184 -4.31 -12.04 10.08
CA CYS A 184 -3.82 -12.46 8.77
C CYS A 184 -3.75 -11.31 7.75
N ILE A 185 -3.20 -11.61 6.58
CA ILE A 185 -3.04 -10.63 5.50
C ILE A 185 -4.36 -10.16 4.85
N LEU A 186 -5.47 -10.89 4.97
CA LEU A 186 -6.79 -10.37 4.55
C LEU A 186 -7.30 -9.28 5.49
N GLU A 187 -7.05 -9.43 6.78
CA GLU A 187 -7.36 -8.38 7.75
C GLU A 187 -6.56 -7.11 7.48
N THR A 188 -5.26 -7.22 7.16
CA THR A 188 -4.45 -6.05 6.77
C THR A 188 -4.97 -5.40 5.50
N ALA A 189 -5.26 -6.19 4.46
CA ALA A 189 -5.72 -5.70 3.17
C ALA A 189 -7.05 -4.93 3.29
N PHE A 190 -8.05 -5.52 3.95
CA PHE A 190 -9.37 -4.89 4.03
C PHE A 190 -9.45 -3.75 5.06
N ASN A 191 -8.57 -3.71 6.05
CA ASN A 191 -8.42 -2.55 6.92
C ASN A 191 -7.48 -1.48 6.34
N GLY A 192 -6.93 -1.67 5.14
CA GLY A 192 -6.28 -0.61 4.39
C GLY A 192 -7.27 0.52 4.05
N PRO A 193 -6.89 1.79 4.20
CA PRO A 193 -7.80 2.91 3.94
C PRO A 193 -8.21 3.01 2.47
N ASN A 194 -7.37 2.55 1.54
CA ASN A 194 -7.55 2.71 0.10
C ASN A 194 -8.79 1.99 -0.42
N LEU A 195 -9.16 0.84 0.17
CA LEU A 195 -10.33 0.06 -0.23
C LEU A 195 -11.59 0.91 -0.38
N LEU A 196 -11.78 1.88 0.50
CA LEU A 196 -12.98 2.72 0.49
C LEU A 196 -12.70 4.17 0.10
N SER A 197 -11.60 4.77 0.61
CA SER A 197 -11.37 6.20 0.45
C SER A 197 -11.07 6.61 -0.99
N HIS A 198 -10.30 5.82 -1.72
CA HIS A 198 -9.95 6.14 -3.09
C HIS A 198 -11.15 6.04 -4.03
N ILE A 199 -11.88 4.91 -4.01
CA ILE A 199 -13.02 4.71 -4.89
C ILE A 199 -14.17 5.70 -4.59
N SER A 200 -14.46 5.95 -3.29
CA SER A 200 -15.54 6.83 -2.88
C SER A 200 -15.29 8.31 -3.19
N LEU A 201 -14.03 8.71 -3.32
CA LEU A 201 -13.68 10.09 -3.66
C LEU A 201 -13.42 10.26 -5.15
N THR A 202 -12.70 9.34 -5.80
CA THR A 202 -12.22 9.54 -7.17
C THR A 202 -13.35 9.49 -8.18
N LEU A 203 -14.22 8.48 -8.15
CA LEU A 203 -15.27 8.31 -9.17
C LEU A 203 -16.33 9.42 -9.12
N VAL A 204 -16.66 9.91 -7.94
CA VAL A 204 -17.68 10.97 -7.83
C VAL A 204 -17.12 12.38 -8.01
N ASN A 205 -15.79 12.54 -8.08
CA ASN A 205 -15.12 13.78 -8.38
C ASN A 205 -14.47 13.79 -9.77
N ALA A 206 -14.79 12.82 -10.63
CA ALA A 206 -14.17 12.63 -11.94
C ALA A 206 -14.10 13.93 -12.75
N GLY A 207 -15.22 14.64 -12.90
CA GLY A 207 -15.25 15.89 -13.65
C GLY A 207 -14.40 17.02 -13.04
N ALA A 208 -14.29 17.06 -11.70
CA ALA A 208 -13.44 18.04 -11.05
C ALA A 208 -11.94 17.68 -11.21
N ILE A 209 -11.61 16.39 -11.15
CA ILE A 209 -10.24 15.90 -11.33
C ILE A 209 -9.76 16.20 -12.75
N GLU A 210 -10.51 15.77 -13.77
CA GLU A 210 -10.07 15.86 -15.18
C GLU A 210 -10.14 17.27 -15.79
N ASN A 211 -10.97 18.16 -15.22
CA ASN A 211 -11.05 19.56 -15.68
C ASN A 211 -10.20 20.53 -14.85
N SER A 212 -9.51 20.05 -13.81
CA SER A 212 -8.64 20.92 -13.02
C SER A 212 -7.38 21.31 -13.81
N LYS A 213 -7.09 22.61 -13.82
CA LYS A 213 -5.86 23.16 -14.42
C LYS A 213 -4.67 23.12 -13.45
N GLU A 214 -4.96 23.01 -12.17
CA GLU A 214 -4.02 22.94 -11.05
C GLU A 214 -4.14 21.59 -10.36
N PRO A 215 -3.16 21.16 -9.57
CA PRO A 215 -3.27 19.93 -8.81
C PRO A 215 -4.56 19.84 -8.00
N TYR A 216 -5.35 18.80 -8.21
CA TYR A 216 -6.59 18.59 -7.46
C TYR A 216 -6.30 17.92 -6.13
N TYR A 217 -6.57 18.61 -5.03
CA TYR A 217 -6.36 18.12 -3.66
C TYR A 217 -7.60 17.38 -3.18
N ILE A 218 -7.72 16.10 -3.52
CA ILE A 218 -8.94 15.31 -3.34
C ILE A 218 -9.42 15.26 -1.88
N PHE A 219 -8.51 15.21 -0.91
CA PHE A 219 -8.83 15.21 0.52
C PHE A 219 -9.13 16.60 1.10
N LYS A 220 -9.02 17.65 0.30
CA LYS A 220 -9.38 19.02 0.66
C LYS A 220 -10.60 19.51 -0.13
N GLN A 221 -10.65 19.22 -1.41
CA GLN A 221 -11.65 19.74 -2.35
C GLN A 221 -12.76 18.73 -2.67
N GLY A 222 -12.45 17.42 -2.62
CA GLY A 222 -13.35 16.33 -3.00
C GLY A 222 -14.28 15.84 -1.88
N ILE A 223 -14.08 16.30 -0.63
CA ILE A 223 -14.88 15.87 0.51
C ILE A 223 -16.11 16.77 0.65
N CYS A 224 -17.30 16.15 0.60
CA CYS A 224 -18.58 16.79 0.84
C CYS A 224 -19.56 15.79 1.47
N ARG A 225 -20.76 16.25 1.81
CA ARG A 225 -21.81 15.37 2.38
C ARG A 225 -22.07 14.14 1.52
N THR A 226 -22.09 14.29 0.19
CA THR A 226 -22.33 13.17 -0.75
C THR A 226 -21.23 12.12 -0.68
N THR A 227 -19.96 12.53 -0.72
CA THR A 227 -18.83 11.60 -0.63
C THR A 227 -18.73 10.91 0.74
N MET A 228 -19.07 11.62 1.83
CA MET A 228 -19.15 11.02 3.17
C MET A 228 -20.25 9.97 3.26
N ASN A 229 -21.45 10.26 2.72
CA ASN A 229 -22.57 9.31 2.70
C ASN A 229 -22.23 8.06 1.87
N LEU A 230 -21.57 8.25 0.71
CA LEU A 230 -21.10 7.14 -0.12
C LEU A 230 -20.07 6.28 0.63
N ALA A 231 -19.10 6.90 1.27
CA ALA A 231 -18.10 6.21 2.06
C ALA A 231 -18.73 5.41 3.23
N ASP A 232 -19.75 5.96 3.89
CA ASP A 232 -20.50 5.27 4.95
C ASP A 232 -21.31 4.09 4.40
N GLY A 233 -21.89 4.22 3.20
CA GLY A 233 -22.59 3.13 2.51
C GLY A 233 -21.65 1.95 2.20
N LEU A 234 -20.52 2.24 1.55
CA LEU A 234 -19.48 1.26 1.24
C LEU A 234 -18.89 0.62 2.50
N TRP A 235 -18.73 1.42 3.57
CA TRP A 235 -18.22 0.90 4.84
C TRP A 235 -19.18 -0.10 5.50
N LYS A 236 -20.51 0.08 5.38
CA LYS A 236 -21.48 -0.89 5.90
C LYS A 236 -21.33 -2.25 5.22
N GLU A 237 -21.14 -2.27 3.90
CA GLU A 237 -20.88 -3.51 3.17
C GLU A 237 -19.55 -4.14 3.59
N LYS A 238 -18.47 -3.33 3.68
CA LYS A 238 -17.19 -3.78 4.19
C LYS A 238 -17.33 -4.37 5.59
N LYS A 239 -18.05 -3.69 6.50
CA LYS A 239 -18.24 -4.16 7.87
C LYS A 239 -18.94 -5.51 7.90
N ALA A 240 -19.97 -5.74 7.09
CA ALA A 240 -20.65 -7.01 7.00
C ALA A 240 -19.71 -8.14 6.55
N VAL A 241 -18.83 -7.89 5.59
CA VAL A 241 -17.81 -8.86 5.16
C VAL A 241 -16.80 -9.15 6.27
N MET A 242 -16.31 -8.09 6.95
CA MET A 242 -15.36 -8.24 8.06
C MET A 242 -15.96 -9.02 9.24
N ASP A 243 -17.24 -8.76 9.56
CA ASP A 243 -17.97 -9.49 10.61
C ASP A 243 -18.14 -10.97 10.23
N ALA A 244 -18.45 -11.27 8.96
CA ALA A 244 -18.56 -12.65 8.47
C ALA A 244 -17.23 -13.41 8.51
N LEU A 245 -16.10 -12.68 8.38
CA LEU A 245 -14.75 -13.23 8.53
C LEU A 245 -14.25 -13.28 9.99
N GLY A 246 -14.99 -12.69 10.93
CA GLY A 246 -14.57 -12.58 12.33
C GLY A 246 -13.44 -11.57 12.57
N PHE A 247 -13.23 -10.61 11.68
CA PHE A 247 -12.18 -9.61 11.80
C PHE A 247 -12.68 -8.29 12.38
N PRO A 248 -11.86 -7.61 13.20
CA PRO A 248 -12.12 -6.23 13.58
C PRO A 248 -12.18 -5.34 12.33
N CYS A 249 -13.16 -4.44 12.27
CA CYS A 249 -13.29 -3.48 11.19
C CYS A 249 -12.96 -2.08 11.69
N ILE A 250 -12.00 -1.40 11.03
CA ILE A 250 -11.70 0.01 11.34
C ILE A 250 -12.93 0.89 11.04
N PRO A 251 -13.06 2.05 11.72
CA PRO A 251 -14.16 2.99 11.48
C PRO A 251 -14.28 3.44 10.03
N SER A 252 -15.48 3.90 9.64
CA SER A 252 -15.73 4.48 8.34
C SER A 252 -14.74 5.62 8.02
N PRO A 253 -14.24 5.72 6.77
CA PRO A 253 -13.41 6.83 6.36
C PRO A 253 -14.11 8.19 6.50
N SER A 254 -15.45 8.25 6.53
CA SER A 254 -16.20 9.48 6.78
C SER A 254 -15.82 10.16 8.11
N ASN A 255 -15.36 9.38 9.12
CA ASN A 255 -14.87 9.94 10.39
C ASN A 255 -13.60 10.78 10.20
N SER A 256 -12.69 10.33 9.35
CA SER A 256 -11.50 11.10 8.96
C SER A 256 -11.88 12.24 8.02
N PHE A 257 -12.78 12.01 7.08
CA PHE A 257 -13.25 13.03 6.13
C PHE A 257 -13.88 14.25 6.84
N ARG A 258 -14.66 14.03 7.91
CA ARG A 258 -15.18 15.13 8.74
C ARG A 258 -14.08 15.99 9.32
N LYS A 259 -12.99 15.36 9.81
CA LYS A 259 -11.83 16.08 10.34
C LYS A 259 -11.08 16.84 9.24
N TYR A 260 -10.94 16.24 8.04
CA TYR A 260 -10.29 16.90 6.91
C TYR A 260 -11.10 18.07 6.36
N ALA A 261 -12.43 17.98 6.40
CA ALA A 261 -13.33 19.04 5.96
C ALA A 261 -13.49 20.18 6.99
N ASP A 262 -13.11 19.97 8.25
CA ASP A 262 -13.20 20.98 9.30
C ASP A 262 -12.01 21.97 9.21
N PRO A 263 -12.27 23.25 8.91
CA PRO A 263 -11.21 24.25 8.79
C PRO A 263 -10.47 24.55 10.09
N SER A 264 -11.05 24.20 11.24
CA SER A 264 -10.42 24.40 12.56
C SER A 264 -9.42 23.28 12.92
N VAL A 265 -9.42 22.16 12.16
CA VAL A 265 -8.52 21.04 12.38
C VAL A 265 -7.29 21.17 11.48
N HIS A 266 -6.16 21.52 12.08
CA HIS A 266 -4.88 21.74 11.40
C HIS A 266 -3.94 20.52 11.40
N GLU A 267 -4.23 19.51 12.20
CA GLU A 267 -3.41 18.28 12.31
C GLU A 267 -3.17 17.58 10.96
N PHE A 268 -4.10 17.76 10.00
CA PHE A 268 -4.05 17.11 8.69
C PHE A 268 -3.75 18.06 7.53
N ASP A 269 -3.23 19.28 7.81
CA ASP A 269 -3.01 20.26 6.74
C ASP A 269 -2.03 19.77 5.68
N ASP A 270 -0.93 19.14 6.06
CA ASP A 270 0.00 18.54 5.11
C ASP A 270 -0.66 17.40 4.32
N PHE A 271 -1.47 16.55 4.95
CA PHE A 271 -2.20 15.48 4.28
C PHE A 271 -3.24 16.04 3.27
N LYS A 272 -3.97 17.06 3.65
CA LYS A 272 -4.96 17.73 2.78
C LYS A 272 -4.32 18.37 1.54
N ASN A 273 -3.06 18.81 1.67
CA ASN A 273 -2.28 19.40 0.58
C ASN A 273 -1.50 18.37 -0.26
N LEU A 274 -1.72 17.07 -0.02
CA LEU A 274 -1.20 16.02 -0.88
C LEU A 274 -1.99 16.00 -2.20
N ALA A 275 -1.31 16.22 -3.33
CA ALA A 275 -1.94 16.18 -4.64
C ALA A 275 -2.66 14.84 -4.87
N GLY A 276 -3.91 14.90 -5.28
CA GLY A 276 -4.72 13.76 -5.68
C GLY A 276 -4.34 13.23 -7.07
N PRO A 277 -5.15 12.32 -7.63
CA PRO A 277 -5.01 11.93 -9.03
C PRO A 277 -5.39 13.10 -9.95
N ASP A 278 -4.78 13.15 -11.14
CA ASP A 278 -5.10 14.11 -12.20
C ASP A 278 -6.00 13.49 -13.29
N SER A 279 -6.18 12.18 -13.25
CA SER A 279 -7.03 11.41 -14.16
C SER A 279 -7.59 10.15 -13.46
N LEU A 280 -8.61 9.56 -14.07
CA LEU A 280 -9.15 8.28 -13.61
C LEU A 280 -8.33 7.09 -14.09
N THR A 281 -7.32 7.29 -14.92
CA THR A 281 -6.35 6.25 -15.33
C THR A 281 -5.17 6.12 -14.37
N GLN A 282 -5.12 6.94 -13.30
CA GLN A 282 -4.12 6.79 -12.25
C GLN A 282 -4.46 5.70 -11.22
N ARG A 283 -3.46 5.37 -10.40
CA ARG A 283 -3.44 4.23 -9.46
C ARG A 283 -4.62 4.14 -8.50
N TYR A 284 -5.29 5.23 -8.16
CA TYR A 284 -6.48 5.20 -7.30
C TYR A 284 -7.61 4.36 -7.89
N ILE A 285 -7.63 4.22 -9.21
CA ILE A 285 -8.55 3.34 -9.92
C ILE A 285 -7.80 2.14 -10.49
N THR A 286 -6.72 2.34 -11.25
CA THR A 286 -6.04 1.29 -12.02
C THR A 286 -5.23 0.30 -11.17
N GLU A 287 -4.93 0.63 -9.92
CA GLU A 287 -4.33 -0.29 -8.94
C GLU A 287 -5.38 -0.76 -7.92
N ASP A 288 -6.05 0.16 -7.20
CA ASP A 288 -6.87 -0.22 -6.06
C ASP A 288 -8.12 -1.02 -6.46
N ILE A 289 -8.72 -0.76 -7.63
CA ILE A 289 -9.89 -1.52 -8.08
C ILE A 289 -9.52 -2.97 -8.44
N PRO A 290 -8.58 -3.23 -9.38
CA PRO A 290 -8.28 -4.61 -9.75
C PRO A 290 -7.60 -5.40 -8.62
N ILE A 291 -6.78 -4.75 -7.80
CA ILE A 291 -6.00 -5.46 -6.77
C ILE A 291 -6.81 -5.66 -5.49
N LEU A 292 -7.44 -4.62 -4.98
CA LEU A 292 -8.09 -4.63 -3.67
C LEU A 292 -9.61 -4.75 -3.77
N GLY A 293 -10.22 -4.02 -4.71
CA GLY A 293 -11.67 -4.02 -4.90
C GLY A 293 -12.20 -5.35 -5.42
N CYS A 294 -11.54 -5.95 -6.43
CA CYS A 294 -11.93 -7.24 -6.99
C CYS A 294 -11.70 -8.38 -5.99
N LEU A 295 -10.62 -8.31 -5.20
CA LEU A 295 -10.39 -9.22 -4.09
C LEU A 295 -11.53 -9.13 -3.06
N PHE A 296 -11.91 -7.92 -2.68
CA PHE A 296 -12.99 -7.68 -1.71
C PHE A 296 -14.32 -8.28 -2.22
N LEU A 297 -14.70 -8.04 -3.46
CA LEU A 297 -15.93 -8.60 -4.04
C LEU A 297 -15.91 -10.12 -4.08
N SER A 298 -14.79 -10.73 -4.45
CA SER A 298 -14.68 -12.20 -4.52
C SER A 298 -14.72 -12.84 -3.13
N VAL A 299 -14.12 -12.20 -2.11
CA VAL A 299 -14.21 -12.64 -0.71
C VAL A 299 -15.63 -12.48 -0.19
N ALA A 300 -16.27 -11.34 -0.44
CA ALA A 300 -17.67 -11.10 -0.05
C ALA A 300 -18.60 -12.21 -0.59
N LYS A 301 -18.44 -12.55 -1.87
CA LYS A 301 -19.15 -13.65 -2.50
C LYS A 301 -18.86 -15.00 -1.81
N ALA A 302 -17.59 -15.28 -1.50
CA ALA A 302 -17.18 -16.54 -0.88
C ALA A 302 -17.74 -16.72 0.55
N VAL A 303 -17.95 -15.61 1.28
CA VAL A 303 -18.56 -15.64 2.63
C VAL A 303 -20.07 -15.39 2.62
N GLY A 304 -20.70 -15.29 1.45
CA GLY A 304 -22.15 -15.15 1.30
C GLY A 304 -22.70 -13.77 1.68
N VAL A 305 -21.90 -12.71 1.60
CA VAL A 305 -22.29 -11.34 1.89
C VAL A 305 -22.49 -10.55 0.59
N GLU A 306 -23.68 -9.97 0.42
CA GLU A 306 -23.97 -9.11 -0.71
C GLU A 306 -23.34 -7.72 -0.54
N THR A 307 -22.68 -7.22 -1.61
CA THR A 307 -22.01 -5.92 -1.64
C THR A 307 -22.40 -5.14 -2.91
N PRO A 308 -23.73 -4.84 -3.08
CA PRO A 308 -24.22 -4.27 -4.34
C PRO A 308 -23.68 -2.87 -4.62
N LEU A 309 -23.48 -2.03 -3.59
CA LEU A 309 -22.95 -0.69 -3.77
C LEU A 309 -21.50 -0.73 -4.21
N TYR A 310 -20.67 -1.58 -3.59
CA TYR A 310 -19.27 -1.75 -3.98
C TYR A 310 -19.15 -2.33 -5.39
N ALA A 311 -19.99 -3.33 -5.72
CA ALA A 311 -20.04 -3.92 -7.05
C ALA A 311 -20.41 -2.86 -8.12
N ALA A 312 -21.39 -1.99 -7.83
CA ALA A 312 -21.77 -0.88 -8.71
C ALA A 312 -20.60 0.09 -8.95
N MET A 313 -19.83 0.41 -7.91
CA MET A 313 -18.67 1.29 -8.03
C MET A 313 -17.56 0.65 -8.89
N VAL A 314 -17.31 -0.65 -8.74
CA VAL A 314 -16.36 -1.36 -9.61
C VAL A 314 -16.83 -1.36 -11.06
N LYS A 315 -18.13 -1.61 -11.31
CA LYS A 315 -18.70 -1.55 -12.67
C LYS A 315 -18.63 -0.14 -13.27
N LEU A 316 -18.80 0.89 -12.47
CA LEU A 316 -18.62 2.27 -12.92
C LEU A 316 -17.16 2.53 -13.33
N ALA A 317 -16.20 2.08 -12.53
CA ALA A 317 -14.77 2.20 -12.85
C ALA A 317 -14.40 1.45 -14.14
N GLU A 318 -14.97 0.24 -14.34
CA GLU A 318 -14.79 -0.55 -15.57
C GLU A 318 -15.32 0.21 -16.80
N ALA A 319 -16.51 0.79 -16.69
CA ALA A 319 -17.13 1.57 -17.78
C ALA A 319 -16.32 2.83 -18.13
N VAL A 320 -15.86 3.56 -17.10
CA VAL A 320 -15.08 4.80 -17.28
C VAL A 320 -13.75 4.51 -17.97
N ASN A 321 -13.04 3.47 -17.58
CA ASN A 321 -11.72 3.13 -18.13
C ASN A 321 -11.80 2.09 -19.27
N GLN A 322 -13.00 1.67 -19.70
CA GLN A 322 -13.22 0.67 -20.75
C GLN A 322 -12.37 -0.61 -20.53
N THR A 323 -12.28 -1.06 -19.28
CA THR A 323 -11.43 -2.17 -18.83
C THR A 323 -12.23 -3.11 -17.96
N ASN A 324 -12.11 -4.43 -18.17
CA ASN A 324 -12.71 -5.43 -17.30
C ASN A 324 -11.79 -5.69 -16.09
N TYR A 325 -11.94 -4.90 -15.04
CA TYR A 325 -11.11 -5.00 -13.84
C TYR A 325 -11.32 -6.28 -13.07
N TYR A 326 -12.55 -6.81 -13.02
CA TYR A 326 -12.83 -8.03 -12.27
C TYR A 326 -12.15 -9.27 -12.90
N GLU A 327 -12.11 -9.36 -14.21
CA GLU A 327 -11.44 -10.45 -14.93
C GLU A 327 -9.92 -10.41 -14.75
N GLN A 328 -9.32 -9.23 -14.75
CA GLN A 328 -7.87 -9.04 -14.67
C GLN A 328 -7.35 -8.94 -13.24
N GLY A 329 -8.25 -8.62 -12.29
CA GLY A 329 -7.92 -8.30 -10.91
C GLY A 329 -7.59 -9.52 -10.05
N ARG A 330 -7.20 -9.25 -8.80
CA ARG A 330 -7.04 -10.29 -7.77
C ARG A 330 -8.40 -10.78 -7.31
N THR A 331 -8.59 -12.08 -7.32
CA THR A 331 -9.78 -12.74 -6.78
C THR A 331 -9.37 -13.96 -5.96
N THR A 332 -10.28 -14.47 -5.14
CA THR A 332 -10.07 -15.71 -4.39
C THR A 332 -9.78 -16.87 -5.33
N GLU A 333 -10.46 -16.91 -6.46
CA GLU A 333 -10.35 -17.98 -7.46
C GLU A 333 -8.96 -17.97 -8.12
N ASN A 334 -8.52 -16.81 -8.65
CA ASN A 334 -7.26 -16.76 -9.39
C ASN A 334 -6.03 -16.72 -8.47
N ARG A 335 -6.20 -16.49 -7.15
CA ARG A 335 -5.13 -16.60 -6.14
C ARG A 335 -5.17 -17.92 -5.38
N GLY A 336 -6.15 -18.80 -5.68
CA GLY A 336 -6.28 -20.10 -5.02
C GLY A 336 -6.54 -19.97 -3.52
N ILE A 337 -7.35 -18.99 -3.11
CA ILE A 337 -7.71 -18.76 -1.70
C ILE A 337 -9.02 -19.47 -1.43
N GLN A 338 -9.00 -20.44 -0.53
CA GLN A 338 -10.20 -21.15 -0.07
C GLN A 338 -10.63 -20.60 1.29
N ILE A 339 -11.72 -19.87 1.34
CA ILE A 339 -12.32 -19.35 2.56
C ILE A 339 -13.44 -20.30 3.00
N PRO A 340 -13.51 -20.78 4.27
CA PRO A 340 -12.74 -20.38 5.46
C PRO A 340 -11.45 -21.18 5.72
N GLN A 341 -11.17 -22.25 4.96
CA GLN A 341 -10.00 -23.14 5.20
C GLN A 341 -8.65 -22.42 5.21
N TYR A 342 -8.57 -21.30 4.49
CA TYR A 342 -7.36 -20.48 4.42
C TYR A 342 -6.91 -19.94 5.79
N PHE A 343 -7.85 -19.69 6.71
CA PHE A 343 -7.56 -19.17 8.05
C PHE A 343 -7.27 -20.27 9.05
N GLN A 344 -7.79 -21.49 8.84
CA GLN A 344 -7.51 -22.65 9.69
C GLN A 344 -6.08 -23.19 9.54
N GLN A 345 -5.41 -22.88 8.41
CA GLN A 345 -3.99 -23.20 8.19
C GLN A 345 -3.04 -22.16 8.77
N ALA A 346 -3.57 -21.12 9.40
CA ALA A 346 -2.79 -20.04 9.99
C ALA A 346 -2.37 -20.32 11.45
N GLU A 347 -2.90 -21.39 12.08
CA GLU A 347 -2.46 -21.94 13.35
C GLU A 347 -1.32 -22.95 13.12
#